data_306e1b063efe0dcfe39cadf6dd9a5527
#
_entry.id   306e1b063efe0dcfe39cadf6dd9a5527
#
_cell.length_a   1.000
_cell.length_b   1.000
_cell.length_c   1.000
_cell.angle_alpha   90.00
_cell.angle_beta   90.00
_cell.angle_gamma   90.00
#
_symmetry.space_group_name_H-M   'P 1'
#
loop_
_entity.id
_entity.type
_entity.pdbx_description
1 polymer ?
#
loop_
_entity_poly.entity_id
_entity_poly.type
_entity_poly.pdbx_seq_one_letter_code
_entity_poly.pdbx_strand_id
1 'polypeptide(L)'
;MQESAVNRLLSGQFNVALEKAWQVFKHQAQLAGRRPQVRFSAEWLPAYYHSEVTAVDVDAPSGYILKTSLPALSGSQSTMPRALFKEALSAHFDLGEQAPLDFFDTFNNRYFRLYCQVQTKHDLTAQIEEASFRWNQHRLSITAMLANLAGQSGDDAPIPVSHLIQYTGLLGMKLTCPLTLKALLEDYFAAEFAIERSELEYLPLTPCSLTQIGGAGQNRQLGMGALVGKTTLMAGQKLNIKICPKDYNHYLAIRHDKAMIRALDHLVRSYMGVNTKYALYMKVNSQYLPRVRLSSHSDSALRIGQSAWMNNQTNRRQFVEMPLTLS
;
A
#
# COMPACT_ATOMS: atom_id res chain seq x y z
N MET A 1 16.66 -34.23 -13.26
CA MET A 1 16.15 -33.05 -14.00
C MET A 1 14.65 -32.95 -13.74
N GLN A 2 14.20 -31.89 -13.05
CA GLN A 2 12.76 -31.69 -12.91
C GLN A 2 12.21 -31.25 -14.27
N GLU A 3 11.30 -32.07 -14.82
CA GLU A 3 10.56 -31.65 -16.02
C GLU A 3 9.83 -30.35 -15.76
N SER A 4 9.95 -29.39 -16.67
CA SER A 4 9.23 -28.14 -16.59
C SER A 4 7.73 -28.39 -16.49
N ALA A 5 7.01 -27.67 -15.64
CA ALA A 5 5.55 -27.78 -15.51
C ALA A 5 4.85 -27.65 -16.88
N VAL A 6 5.43 -26.88 -17.79
CA VAL A 6 4.94 -26.72 -19.17
C VAL A 6 5.13 -28.01 -19.98
N ASN A 7 6.26 -28.72 -19.84
CA ASN A 7 6.48 -29.97 -20.53
C ASN A 7 5.47 -31.04 -20.08
N ARG A 8 5.10 -31.03 -18.81
CA ARG A 8 4.02 -31.89 -18.30
C ARG A 8 2.67 -31.53 -18.91
N LEU A 9 2.36 -30.24 -19.05
CA LEU A 9 1.14 -29.80 -19.73
C LEU A 9 1.13 -30.18 -21.22
N LEU A 10 2.27 -30.18 -21.90
CA LEU A 10 2.40 -30.58 -23.30
C LEU A 10 2.30 -32.10 -23.48
N SER A 11 2.66 -32.90 -22.47
CA SER A 11 2.61 -34.36 -22.57
C SER A 11 1.19 -34.95 -22.46
N GLY A 12 0.17 -34.14 -22.15
CA GLY A 12 -1.24 -34.56 -22.12
C GLY A 12 -1.65 -35.48 -20.96
N GLN A 13 -0.73 -35.78 -20.04
CA GLN A 13 -0.99 -36.63 -18.87
C GLN A 13 -1.25 -35.79 -17.61
N PHE A 14 -2.33 -35.04 -17.59
CA PHE A 14 -2.61 -34.16 -16.45
C PHE A 14 -4.10 -34.02 -16.20
N ASN A 15 -4.44 -33.85 -14.94
CA ASN A 15 -5.77 -33.42 -14.51
C ASN A 15 -5.63 -32.03 -13.88
N VAL A 16 -5.78 -31.00 -14.68
CA VAL A 16 -5.54 -29.60 -14.27
C VAL A 16 -6.73 -28.72 -14.65
N ALA A 17 -7.15 -27.88 -13.73
CA ALA A 17 -8.14 -26.86 -13.97
C ALA A 17 -7.58 -25.76 -14.92
N LEU A 18 -8.46 -25.18 -15.73
CA LEU A 18 -8.08 -24.24 -16.80
C LEU A 18 -7.35 -23.01 -16.27
N GLU A 19 -7.79 -22.48 -15.11
CA GLU A 19 -7.16 -21.31 -14.49
C GLU A 19 -5.73 -21.60 -14.04
N LYS A 20 -5.45 -22.83 -13.55
CA LYS A 20 -4.09 -23.21 -13.13
C LYS A 20 -3.15 -23.42 -14.31
N ALA A 21 -3.63 -24.04 -15.38
CA ALA A 21 -2.87 -24.13 -16.61
C ALA A 21 -2.52 -22.70 -17.13
N TRP A 22 -3.48 -21.79 -17.11
CA TRP A 22 -3.25 -20.40 -17.48
C TRP A 22 -2.20 -19.71 -16.60
N GLN A 23 -2.23 -19.91 -15.28
CA GLN A 23 -1.21 -19.39 -14.37
C GLN A 23 0.19 -19.91 -14.72
N VAL A 24 0.35 -21.20 -15.00
CA VAL A 24 1.65 -21.78 -15.42
C VAL A 24 2.21 -21.08 -16.65
N PHE A 25 1.38 -20.81 -17.67
CA PHE A 25 1.82 -20.09 -18.88
C PHE A 25 2.13 -18.62 -18.60
N LYS A 26 1.42 -17.95 -17.68
CA LYS A 26 1.77 -16.60 -17.22
C LYS A 26 3.15 -16.59 -16.57
N HIS A 27 3.44 -17.53 -15.67
CA HIS A 27 4.74 -17.63 -15.00
C HIS A 27 5.87 -17.90 -16.00
N GLN A 28 5.66 -18.82 -16.94
CA GLN A 28 6.64 -19.07 -18.00
C GLN A 28 6.93 -17.82 -18.83
N ALA A 29 5.89 -17.09 -19.20
CA ALA A 29 6.02 -15.85 -19.96
C ALA A 29 6.78 -14.78 -19.17
N GLN A 30 6.56 -14.69 -17.84
CA GLN A 30 7.30 -13.81 -16.95
C GLN A 30 8.79 -14.14 -16.92
N LEU A 31 9.13 -15.43 -16.81
CA LEU A 31 10.52 -15.89 -16.84
C LEU A 31 11.19 -15.60 -18.19
N ALA A 32 10.44 -15.70 -19.29
CA ALA A 32 10.89 -15.37 -20.63
C ALA A 32 10.91 -13.85 -20.92
N GLY A 33 10.43 -13.01 -19.99
CA GLY A 33 10.36 -11.56 -20.17
C GLY A 33 9.35 -11.11 -21.24
N ARG A 34 8.40 -11.95 -21.63
CA ARG A 34 7.42 -11.69 -22.70
C ARG A 34 6.00 -11.69 -22.14
N ARG A 35 5.05 -11.12 -22.88
CA ARG A 35 3.63 -11.27 -22.56
C ARG A 35 3.16 -12.69 -22.89
N PRO A 36 2.26 -13.29 -22.08
CA PRO A 36 1.74 -14.62 -22.37
C PRO A 36 0.92 -14.58 -23.67
N GLN A 37 1.35 -15.37 -24.64
CA GLN A 37 0.62 -15.55 -25.91
C GLN A 37 -0.07 -16.91 -25.85
N VAL A 38 -1.26 -16.92 -25.29
CA VAL A 38 -2.09 -18.11 -25.18
C VAL A 38 -3.47 -17.80 -25.77
N ARG A 39 -3.94 -18.68 -26.64
CA ARG A 39 -5.30 -18.68 -27.14
C ARG A 39 -6.05 -19.82 -26.48
N PHE A 40 -7.32 -19.60 -26.20
CA PHE A 40 -8.21 -20.62 -25.71
C PHE A 40 -9.14 -21.05 -26.85
N SER A 41 -9.31 -22.35 -27.03
CA SER A 41 -10.22 -22.95 -27.98
C SER A 41 -11.12 -23.95 -27.26
N ALA A 42 -12.35 -24.06 -27.69
CA ALA A 42 -13.26 -25.07 -27.19
C ALA A 42 -13.06 -26.42 -27.92
N GLU A 43 -13.28 -27.52 -27.22
CA GLU A 43 -13.25 -28.86 -27.85
C GLU A 43 -14.45 -29.01 -28.80
N TRP A 44 -14.19 -29.46 -30.02
CA TRP A 44 -15.21 -29.57 -31.06
C TRP A 44 -15.99 -30.85 -31.00
N LEU A 45 -15.31 -31.95 -30.70
CA LEU A 45 -15.91 -33.27 -30.69
C LEU A 45 -16.37 -33.67 -29.29
N PRO A 46 -17.55 -34.28 -29.15
CA PRO A 46 -18.03 -34.78 -27.88
C PRO A 46 -17.19 -35.95 -27.42
N ALA A 47 -16.50 -35.81 -26.30
CA ALA A 47 -15.77 -36.85 -25.63
C ALA A 47 -15.84 -36.66 -24.11
N TYR A 48 -15.63 -37.71 -23.36
CA TYR A 48 -15.52 -37.65 -21.91
C TYR A 48 -14.06 -37.39 -21.52
N TYR A 49 -13.81 -36.18 -21.00
CA TYR A 49 -12.49 -35.81 -20.52
C TYR A 49 -12.45 -35.83 -19.01
N HIS A 50 -11.35 -36.29 -18.43
CA HIS A 50 -11.12 -36.24 -16.98
C HIS A 50 -10.57 -34.89 -16.51
N SER A 51 -10.14 -34.05 -17.44
CA SER A 51 -9.53 -32.77 -17.17
C SER A 51 -10.27 -31.64 -17.92
N GLU A 52 -10.29 -30.45 -17.34
CA GLU A 52 -10.84 -29.28 -18.03
C GLU A 52 -9.99 -28.88 -19.25
N VAL A 53 -8.67 -29.09 -19.17
CA VAL A 53 -7.76 -28.89 -20.31
C VAL A 53 -7.61 -30.21 -21.03
N THR A 54 -7.96 -30.25 -22.30
CA THR A 54 -7.94 -31.49 -23.13
C THR A 54 -6.63 -31.63 -23.88
N ALA A 55 -6.11 -30.54 -24.43
CA ALA A 55 -4.85 -30.55 -25.17
C ALA A 55 -4.18 -29.14 -25.08
N VAL A 56 -2.89 -29.17 -25.29
CA VAL A 56 -2.08 -27.96 -25.43
C VAL A 56 -1.31 -28.06 -26.72
N ASP A 57 -1.67 -27.27 -27.71
CA ASP A 57 -0.99 -27.19 -29.00
C ASP A 57 -0.02 -26.03 -29.04
N VAL A 58 1.08 -26.17 -29.74
CA VAL A 58 2.04 -25.10 -29.99
C VAL A 58 1.70 -24.45 -31.32
N ASP A 59 1.32 -23.20 -31.30
CA ASP A 59 1.03 -22.42 -32.50
C ASP A 59 2.30 -21.65 -32.90
N ALA A 60 2.93 -22.08 -33.98
CA ALA A 60 4.09 -21.36 -34.52
C ALA A 60 3.60 -20.13 -35.33
N PRO A 61 4.13 -18.93 -35.10
CA PRO A 61 5.45 -18.63 -34.53
C PRO A 61 5.43 -18.15 -33.07
N SER A 62 4.32 -18.13 -32.35
CA SER A 62 4.35 -17.26 -31.18
C SER A 62 3.47 -17.66 -30.00
N GLY A 63 2.82 -18.81 -29.96
CA GLY A 63 1.90 -19.02 -28.88
C GLY A 63 1.56 -20.46 -28.54
N TYR A 64 0.69 -20.59 -27.55
CA TYR A 64 0.09 -21.85 -27.15
C TYR A 64 -1.42 -21.79 -27.34
N ILE A 65 -2.03 -22.87 -27.82
CA ILE A 65 -3.47 -23.03 -27.88
C ILE A 65 -3.87 -24.01 -26.79
N LEU A 66 -4.67 -23.54 -25.84
CA LEU A 66 -5.26 -24.35 -24.79
C LEU A 66 -6.65 -24.78 -25.21
N LYS A 67 -6.83 -26.06 -25.48
CA LYS A 67 -8.14 -26.69 -25.75
C LYS A 67 -8.79 -27.07 -24.44
N THR A 68 -10.07 -26.75 -24.28
CA THR A 68 -10.82 -27.03 -23.06
C THR A 68 -12.16 -27.70 -23.37
N SER A 69 -12.56 -28.63 -22.49
CA SER A 69 -13.86 -29.27 -22.49
C SER A 69 -14.98 -28.49 -21.82
N LEU A 70 -14.63 -27.32 -21.20
CA LEU A 70 -15.61 -26.51 -20.51
C LEU A 70 -16.68 -25.94 -21.47
N PRO A 71 -17.93 -25.81 -20.99
CA PRO A 71 -18.99 -25.19 -21.80
C PRO A 71 -18.65 -23.75 -22.18
N ALA A 72 -18.86 -23.42 -23.45
CA ALA A 72 -18.59 -22.12 -24.02
C ALA A 72 -19.68 -21.69 -25.00
N LEU A 73 -19.43 -20.64 -25.78
CA LEU A 73 -20.35 -20.21 -26.81
C LEU A 73 -20.49 -21.26 -27.92
N SER A 74 -19.36 -21.77 -28.41
CA SER A 74 -19.31 -22.83 -29.44
C SER A 74 -18.46 -23.99 -28.92
N GLY A 75 -18.63 -25.20 -29.49
CA GLY A 75 -17.95 -26.41 -29.10
C GLY A 75 -18.90 -27.57 -28.79
N SER A 76 -18.38 -28.70 -28.37
CA SER A 76 -19.17 -29.90 -28.09
C SER A 76 -20.22 -29.71 -26.98
N GLN A 77 -19.95 -28.86 -26.00
CA GLN A 77 -20.85 -28.51 -24.89
C GLN A 77 -21.32 -27.06 -24.94
N SER A 78 -21.57 -26.57 -26.14
CA SER A 78 -21.92 -25.16 -26.36
C SER A 78 -23.39 -24.86 -26.11
N THR A 79 -23.66 -23.56 -25.86
CA THR A 79 -25.01 -22.99 -25.81
C THR A 79 -25.55 -22.67 -27.21
N MET A 80 -24.71 -22.71 -28.23
CA MET A 80 -25.07 -22.41 -29.62
C MET A 80 -26.03 -23.46 -30.18
N PRO A 81 -26.99 -23.09 -31.06
CA PRO A 81 -27.83 -24.02 -31.79
C PRO A 81 -26.99 -25.04 -32.57
N ARG A 82 -27.26 -26.32 -32.37
CA ARG A 82 -26.49 -27.41 -32.97
C ARG A 82 -26.46 -27.36 -34.50
N ALA A 83 -27.48 -26.81 -35.15
CA ALA A 83 -27.52 -26.67 -36.60
C ALA A 83 -26.38 -25.78 -37.13
N LEU A 84 -26.19 -24.61 -36.54
CA LEU A 84 -25.10 -23.70 -36.92
C LEU A 84 -23.72 -24.28 -36.65
N PHE A 85 -23.56 -24.94 -35.51
CA PHE A 85 -22.28 -25.57 -35.18
C PHE A 85 -21.98 -26.76 -36.11
N LYS A 86 -23.01 -27.52 -36.53
CA LYS A 86 -22.87 -28.61 -37.50
C LYS A 86 -22.41 -28.10 -38.86
N GLU A 87 -22.96 -26.94 -39.33
CA GLU A 87 -22.51 -26.34 -40.57
C GLU A 87 -21.03 -25.95 -40.51
N ALA A 88 -20.59 -25.38 -39.43
CA ALA A 88 -19.17 -25.04 -39.23
C ALA A 88 -18.28 -26.26 -39.20
N LEU A 89 -18.72 -27.38 -38.58
CA LEU A 89 -18.00 -28.64 -38.58
C LEU A 89 -17.97 -29.28 -39.95
N SER A 90 -19.09 -29.25 -40.71
CA SER A 90 -19.14 -29.73 -42.10
C SER A 90 -18.21 -28.92 -43.01
N ALA A 91 -18.16 -27.62 -42.85
CA ALA A 91 -17.19 -26.78 -43.57
C ALA A 91 -15.74 -27.20 -43.29
N HIS A 92 -15.45 -27.51 -42.04
CA HIS A 92 -14.12 -27.96 -41.67
C HIS A 92 -13.75 -29.33 -42.19
N PHE A 93 -14.64 -30.34 -42.04
CA PHE A 93 -14.33 -31.74 -42.41
C PHE A 93 -14.51 -31.99 -43.90
N ASP A 94 -15.51 -31.37 -44.54
CA ASP A 94 -15.83 -31.64 -45.94
C ASP A 94 -15.09 -30.71 -46.92
N LEU A 95 -14.88 -29.44 -46.52
CA LEU A 95 -14.26 -28.40 -47.33
C LEU A 95 -12.85 -28.01 -46.89
N GLY A 96 -12.41 -28.42 -45.68
CA GLY A 96 -11.12 -28.04 -45.12
C GLY A 96 -11.08 -26.57 -44.66
N GLU A 97 -12.21 -25.91 -44.54
CA GLU A 97 -12.28 -24.50 -44.10
C GLU A 97 -12.32 -24.38 -42.59
N GLN A 98 -11.31 -23.74 -42.01
CA GLN A 98 -11.26 -23.49 -40.57
C GLN A 98 -11.89 -22.16 -40.15
N ALA A 99 -12.08 -21.25 -41.07
CA ALA A 99 -12.52 -19.87 -40.81
C ALA A 99 -13.78 -19.75 -39.90
N PRO A 100 -14.86 -20.57 -40.08
CA PRO A 100 -16.02 -20.52 -39.20
C PRO A 100 -15.69 -20.90 -37.74
N LEU A 101 -14.83 -21.89 -37.53
CA LEU A 101 -14.43 -22.34 -36.19
C LEU A 101 -13.53 -21.30 -35.52
N ASP A 102 -12.56 -20.75 -36.25
CA ASP A 102 -11.71 -19.67 -35.77
C ASP A 102 -12.50 -18.41 -35.38
N PHE A 103 -13.55 -18.11 -36.16
CA PHE A 103 -14.46 -17.01 -35.84
C PHE A 103 -15.13 -17.22 -34.47
N PHE A 104 -15.67 -18.40 -34.22
CA PHE A 104 -16.28 -18.71 -32.92
C PHE A 104 -15.25 -18.76 -31.79
N ASP A 105 -14.05 -19.25 -32.04
CA ASP A 105 -12.99 -19.31 -31.05
C ASP A 105 -12.50 -17.91 -30.63
N THR A 106 -12.70 -16.88 -31.45
CA THR A 106 -12.45 -15.49 -31.04
C THR A 106 -13.31 -15.11 -29.83
N PHE A 107 -14.58 -15.50 -29.81
CA PHE A 107 -15.49 -15.27 -28.69
C PHE A 107 -15.16 -16.19 -27.49
N ASN A 108 -14.91 -17.48 -27.78
CA ASN A 108 -14.53 -18.45 -26.76
C ASN A 108 -13.26 -18.04 -26.01
N ASN A 109 -12.26 -17.55 -26.73
CA ASN A 109 -11.02 -17.05 -26.15
C ASN A 109 -11.28 -15.91 -25.14
N ARG A 110 -12.18 -14.98 -25.46
CA ARG A 110 -12.57 -13.92 -24.52
C ARG A 110 -13.32 -14.47 -23.32
N TYR A 111 -14.25 -15.39 -23.55
CA TYR A 111 -15.05 -16.03 -22.51
C TYR A 111 -14.16 -16.79 -21.51
N PHE A 112 -13.26 -17.65 -21.98
CA PHE A 112 -12.38 -18.40 -21.11
C PHE A 112 -11.39 -17.53 -20.35
N ARG A 113 -10.92 -16.44 -20.93
CA ARG A 113 -10.12 -15.44 -20.20
C ARG A 113 -10.89 -14.83 -19.03
N LEU A 114 -12.14 -14.46 -19.25
CA LEU A 114 -12.99 -13.95 -18.19
C LEU A 114 -13.30 -15.03 -17.15
N TYR A 115 -13.54 -16.26 -17.58
CA TYR A 115 -13.74 -17.39 -16.67
C TYR A 115 -12.53 -17.57 -15.73
N CYS A 116 -11.32 -17.65 -16.27
CA CYS A 116 -10.11 -17.74 -15.45
C CYS A 116 -9.95 -16.55 -14.49
N GLN A 117 -10.31 -15.33 -14.92
CA GLN A 117 -10.26 -14.15 -14.06
C GLN A 117 -11.28 -14.23 -12.91
N VAL A 118 -12.47 -14.76 -13.17
CA VAL A 118 -13.51 -14.94 -12.15
C VAL A 118 -13.09 -15.97 -11.11
N GLN A 119 -12.50 -17.08 -11.55
CA GLN A 119 -12.02 -18.13 -10.65
C GLN A 119 -10.90 -17.63 -9.72
N THR A 120 -10.00 -16.79 -10.22
CA THR A 120 -8.90 -16.24 -9.43
C THR A 120 -9.24 -14.95 -8.67
N LYS A 121 -10.46 -14.42 -8.85
CA LYS A 121 -10.87 -13.11 -8.30
C LYS A 121 -10.76 -13.01 -6.77
N HIS A 122 -10.98 -14.10 -6.05
CA HIS A 122 -10.96 -14.12 -4.58
C HIS A 122 -9.70 -14.78 -4.01
N ASP A 123 -8.79 -15.23 -4.87
CA ASP A 123 -7.49 -15.74 -4.46
C ASP A 123 -6.48 -14.59 -4.37
N LEU A 124 -6.20 -14.17 -3.12
CA LEU A 124 -5.26 -13.08 -2.83
C LEU A 124 -3.86 -13.39 -3.36
N THR A 125 -3.42 -14.65 -3.26
CA THR A 125 -2.09 -15.06 -3.71
C THR A 125 -1.97 -14.89 -5.22
N ALA A 126 -2.94 -15.40 -5.98
CA ALA A 126 -2.98 -15.25 -7.43
C ALA A 126 -3.05 -13.77 -7.86
N GLN A 127 -3.76 -12.92 -7.12
CA GLN A 127 -3.86 -11.50 -7.43
C GLN A 127 -2.55 -10.74 -7.14
N ILE A 128 -1.86 -11.06 -6.05
CA ILE A 128 -0.55 -10.46 -5.72
C ILE A 128 0.48 -10.89 -6.77
N GLU A 129 0.48 -12.16 -7.15
CA GLU A 129 1.34 -12.67 -8.22
C GLU A 129 1.06 -11.97 -9.55
N GLU A 130 -0.22 -11.84 -9.92
CA GLU A 130 -0.61 -11.17 -11.16
C GLU A 130 -0.21 -9.69 -11.17
N ALA A 131 -0.26 -9.02 -10.04
CA ALA A 131 0.22 -7.64 -9.89
C ALA A 131 1.75 -7.52 -10.05
N SER A 132 2.51 -8.58 -9.73
CA SER A 132 3.96 -8.60 -9.86
C SER A 132 4.46 -8.77 -11.31
N PHE A 133 3.59 -9.20 -12.23
CA PHE A 133 3.97 -9.41 -13.63
C PHE A 133 4.29 -8.09 -14.35
N ARG A 134 5.38 -8.07 -15.10
CA ARG A 134 5.87 -6.87 -15.82
C ARG A 134 4.84 -6.22 -16.75
N TRP A 135 3.95 -7.01 -17.36
CA TRP A 135 2.90 -6.49 -18.25
C TRP A 135 1.66 -5.96 -17.51
N ASN A 136 1.57 -6.15 -16.20
CA ASN A 136 0.45 -5.68 -15.36
C ASN A 136 0.80 -4.49 -14.46
N GLN A 137 2.00 -3.94 -14.56
CA GLN A 137 2.51 -2.85 -13.70
C GLN A 137 1.60 -1.61 -13.63
N HIS A 138 0.75 -1.42 -14.63
CA HIS A 138 -0.18 -0.27 -14.68
C HIS A 138 -1.61 -0.61 -14.26
N ARG A 139 -1.89 -1.84 -13.84
CA ARG A 139 -3.23 -2.21 -13.37
C ARG A 139 -3.37 -1.93 -11.89
N LEU A 140 -4.57 -1.47 -11.50
CA LEU A 140 -4.95 -1.33 -10.10
C LEU A 140 -4.82 -2.70 -9.41
N SER A 141 -3.74 -2.88 -8.66
CA SER A 141 -3.54 -4.04 -7.82
C SER A 141 -4.24 -3.85 -6.48
N ILE A 142 -4.47 -4.93 -5.73
CA ILE A 142 -4.99 -4.83 -4.35
C ILE A 142 -4.09 -3.94 -3.50
N THR A 143 -2.78 -4.05 -3.67
CA THR A 143 -1.81 -3.21 -2.96
C THR A 143 -2.00 -1.72 -3.27
N ALA A 144 -2.22 -1.38 -4.55
CA ALA A 144 -2.50 -0.01 -4.96
C ALA A 144 -3.87 0.48 -4.41
N MET A 145 -4.89 -0.37 -4.40
CA MET A 145 -6.18 -0.04 -3.79
C MET A 145 -6.05 0.22 -2.29
N LEU A 146 -5.32 -0.63 -1.57
CA LEU A 146 -5.06 -0.45 -0.14
C LEU A 146 -4.24 0.81 0.13
N ALA A 147 -3.22 1.09 -0.69
CA ALA A 147 -2.44 2.33 -0.59
C ALA A 147 -3.30 3.58 -0.78
N ASN A 148 -4.20 3.57 -1.78
CA ASN A 148 -5.14 4.66 -2.01
C ASN A 148 -6.13 4.83 -0.84
N LEU A 149 -6.61 3.73 -0.25
CA LEU A 149 -7.46 3.78 0.95
C LEU A 149 -6.71 4.34 2.17
N ALA A 150 -5.42 4.05 2.29
CA ALA A 150 -4.56 4.64 3.31
C ALA A 150 -4.25 6.14 3.05
N GLY A 151 -4.66 6.67 1.91
CA GLY A 151 -4.37 8.06 1.51
C GLY A 151 -2.93 8.28 1.09
N GLN A 152 -2.22 7.21 0.72
CA GLN A 152 -0.83 7.25 0.28
C GLN A 152 -0.79 7.22 -1.26
N SER A 153 -0.52 8.36 -1.85
CA SER A 153 -0.35 8.50 -3.30
C SER A 153 0.89 9.34 -3.55
N GLY A 154 2.00 8.68 -3.86
CA GLY A 154 3.25 9.34 -4.24
C GLY A 154 4.49 8.50 -3.96
N ASP A 155 5.41 8.49 -4.90
CA ASP A 155 6.68 7.75 -4.78
C ASP A 155 7.72 8.47 -3.91
N ASP A 156 7.51 9.77 -3.58
CA ASP A 156 8.47 10.61 -2.83
C ASP A 156 8.21 10.61 -1.30
N ALA A 157 7.36 9.71 -0.79
CA ALA A 157 7.08 9.65 0.63
C ALA A 157 8.29 9.12 1.42
N PRO A 158 8.60 9.68 2.61
CA PRO A 158 9.72 9.23 3.44
C PRO A 158 9.55 7.80 3.97
N ILE A 159 8.34 7.25 3.91
CA ILE A 159 8.02 5.87 4.25
C ILE A 159 7.55 5.16 2.98
N PRO A 160 8.12 3.99 2.63
CA PRO A 160 7.63 3.18 1.53
C PRO A 160 6.16 2.80 1.72
N VAL A 161 5.36 2.92 0.67
CA VAL A 161 3.93 2.60 0.69
C VAL A 161 3.67 1.16 1.15
N SER A 162 4.57 0.22 0.79
CA SER A 162 4.50 -1.18 1.20
C SER A 162 4.47 -1.38 2.73
N HIS A 163 5.15 -0.50 3.49
CA HIS A 163 5.15 -0.56 4.95
C HIS A 163 3.84 -0.06 5.56
N LEU A 164 3.14 0.83 4.87
CA LEU A 164 1.90 1.44 5.37
C LEU A 164 0.65 0.64 5.03
N ILE A 165 0.73 -0.33 4.12
CA ILE A 165 -0.40 -1.18 3.72
C ILE A 165 -0.99 -1.93 4.91
N GLN A 166 -0.16 -2.42 5.82
CA GLN A 166 -0.62 -3.10 7.04
C GLN A 166 -1.48 -2.22 7.95
N TYR A 167 -1.29 -0.91 7.91
CA TYR A 167 -2.04 0.06 8.70
C TYR A 167 -3.22 0.70 7.94
N THR A 168 -3.56 0.18 6.75
CA THR A 168 -4.62 0.75 5.90
C THR A 168 -5.95 0.92 6.64
N GLY A 169 -6.32 -0.04 7.49
CA GLY A 169 -7.54 0.05 8.29
C GLY A 169 -7.54 1.24 9.25
N LEU A 170 -6.41 1.52 9.89
CA LEU A 170 -6.27 2.64 10.84
C LEU A 170 -6.17 3.99 10.10
N LEU A 171 -5.40 4.04 9.03
CA LEU A 171 -5.19 5.25 8.23
C LEU A 171 -6.44 5.62 7.41
N GLY A 172 -7.16 4.63 6.89
CA GLY A 172 -8.36 4.83 6.07
C GLY A 172 -9.58 5.32 6.83
N MET A 173 -9.78 4.83 8.06
CA MET A 173 -10.91 5.25 8.89
C MET A 173 -10.81 6.69 9.39
N LYS A 174 -9.63 7.29 9.40
CA LYS A 174 -9.35 8.66 9.87
C LYS A 174 -9.92 8.98 11.26
N LEU A 175 -9.96 7.98 12.11
CA LEU A 175 -10.33 8.12 13.51
C LEU A 175 -9.10 8.58 14.30
N THR A 176 -9.09 9.85 14.68
CA THR A 176 -7.95 10.49 15.35
C THR A 176 -7.97 10.19 16.86
N CYS A 177 -7.40 9.07 17.26
CA CYS A 177 -7.25 8.69 18.66
C CYS A 177 -5.77 8.72 19.07
N PRO A 178 -5.38 9.47 20.11
CA PRO A 178 -3.97 9.52 20.57
C PRO A 178 -3.43 8.17 21.03
N LEU A 179 -4.26 7.31 21.63
CA LEU A 179 -3.85 5.98 22.07
C LEU A 179 -3.53 5.06 20.87
N THR A 180 -4.37 5.11 19.85
CA THR A 180 -4.13 4.34 18.61
C THR A 180 -2.89 4.87 17.89
N LEU A 181 -2.69 6.20 17.85
CA LEU A 181 -1.47 6.79 17.31
C LEU A 181 -0.23 6.29 18.06
N LYS A 182 -0.29 6.23 19.40
CA LYS A 182 0.80 5.70 20.21
C LYS A 182 1.13 4.26 19.81
N ALA A 183 0.13 3.38 19.76
CA ALA A 183 0.31 1.98 19.39
C ALA A 183 0.89 1.82 17.98
N LEU A 184 0.43 2.63 17.02
CA LEU A 184 0.93 2.63 15.64
C LEU A 184 2.40 3.08 15.58
N LEU A 185 2.78 4.11 16.34
CA LEU A 185 4.18 4.57 16.39
C LEU A 185 5.09 3.55 17.07
N GLU A 186 4.64 2.92 18.16
CA GLU A 186 5.39 1.90 18.89
C GLU A 186 5.63 0.64 18.05
N ASP A 187 4.63 0.24 17.26
CA ASP A 187 4.74 -0.90 16.35
C ASP A 187 5.69 -0.61 15.18
N TYR A 188 5.56 0.58 14.57
CA TYR A 188 6.37 0.92 13.40
C TYR A 188 7.85 1.19 13.74
N PHE A 189 8.13 1.96 14.81
CA PHE A 189 9.48 2.39 15.15
C PHE A 189 10.17 1.51 16.22
N ALA A 190 9.48 0.52 16.77
CA ALA A 190 9.96 -0.33 17.86
C ALA A 190 10.56 0.47 19.06
N ALA A 191 10.06 1.69 19.26
CA ALA A 191 10.46 2.61 20.33
C ALA A 191 9.27 2.89 21.25
N GLU A 192 9.51 3.29 22.48
CA GLU A 192 8.47 3.67 23.41
C GLU A 192 8.07 5.14 23.19
N PHE A 193 6.76 5.40 23.09
CA PHE A 193 6.21 6.73 22.89
C PHE A 193 5.27 7.11 24.03
N ALA A 194 5.30 8.40 24.41
CA ALA A 194 4.29 9.02 25.25
C ALA A 194 3.62 10.15 24.48
N ILE A 195 2.29 10.12 24.41
CA ILE A 195 1.52 11.16 23.71
C ILE A 195 0.64 11.86 24.74
N GLU A 196 0.84 13.15 24.87
CA GLU A 196 0.13 14.00 25.81
C GLU A 196 -0.49 15.18 25.05
N ARG A 197 -1.60 15.68 25.53
CA ARG A 197 -2.14 16.96 25.04
C ARG A 197 -1.33 18.10 25.65
N SER A 198 -1.09 19.16 24.88
CA SER A 198 -0.42 20.33 25.43
C SER A 198 -1.23 20.92 26.59
N GLU A 199 -0.54 21.39 27.59
CA GLU A 199 -1.09 22.22 28.63
C GLU A 199 -1.59 23.55 28.03
N LEU A 200 -1.95 24.50 28.91
CA LEU A 200 -2.37 25.82 28.49
C LEU A 200 -1.25 26.53 27.71
N GLU A 201 -1.54 26.93 26.50
CA GLU A 201 -0.62 27.63 25.61
C GLU A 201 -1.29 28.87 25.03
N TYR A 202 -0.56 30.00 24.95
CA TYR A 202 -1.04 31.19 24.29
C TYR A 202 -0.99 31.03 22.78
N LEU A 203 -2.17 30.99 22.16
CA LEU A 203 -2.30 30.90 20.70
C LEU A 203 -2.81 32.22 20.12
N PRO A 204 -2.32 32.61 18.93
CA PRO A 204 -2.81 33.79 18.25
C PRO A 204 -4.28 33.62 17.87
N LEU A 205 -5.06 34.66 18.12
CA LEU A 205 -6.46 34.74 17.68
C LEU A 205 -6.54 34.90 16.16
N THR A 206 -7.56 34.33 15.57
CA THR A 206 -7.87 34.53 14.15
C THR A 206 -8.22 36.02 13.92
N PRO A 207 -7.88 36.58 12.74
CA PRO A 207 -8.15 38.01 12.45
C PRO A 207 -9.63 38.40 12.62
N CYS A 208 -10.56 37.49 12.33
CA CYS A 208 -12.00 37.70 12.47
C CYS A 208 -12.47 37.74 13.94
N SER A 209 -11.69 37.20 14.88
CA SER A 209 -12.00 37.21 16.32
C SER A 209 -11.42 38.43 17.06
N LEU A 210 -10.57 39.19 16.39
CA LEU A 210 -9.97 40.39 17.00
C LEU A 210 -11.00 41.52 17.15
N THR A 211 -10.98 42.21 18.29
CA THR A 211 -11.78 43.39 18.51
C THR A 211 -11.27 44.56 17.67
N GLN A 212 -12.13 45.12 16.86
CA GLN A 212 -11.84 46.34 16.09
C GLN A 212 -12.72 47.51 16.59
N ILE A 213 -12.09 48.57 17.02
CA ILE A 213 -12.76 49.79 17.47
C ILE A 213 -13.03 50.68 16.26
N GLY A 214 -14.29 51.09 16.07
CA GLY A 214 -14.69 51.96 14.97
C GLY A 214 -16.16 51.73 14.57
N GLY A 215 -16.71 52.59 13.70
CA GLY A 215 -18.12 52.54 13.29
C GLY A 215 -18.54 51.21 12.62
N ALA A 216 -17.65 50.57 11.86
CA ALA A 216 -17.85 49.29 11.22
C ALA A 216 -17.06 48.14 11.91
N GLY A 217 -16.62 48.32 13.15
CA GLY A 217 -15.78 47.36 13.86
C GLY A 217 -16.54 46.10 14.27
N GLN A 218 -15.85 44.96 14.22
CA GLN A 218 -16.34 43.68 14.67
C GLN A 218 -15.96 43.39 16.11
N ASN A 219 -16.74 42.57 16.82
CA ASN A 219 -16.48 42.15 18.21
C ASN A 219 -16.26 43.31 19.20
N ARG A 220 -17.01 44.40 19.08
CA ARG A 220 -16.80 45.65 19.85
C ARG A 220 -17.66 45.77 21.10
N GLN A 221 -18.59 44.83 21.32
CA GLN A 221 -19.51 44.93 22.46
C GLN A 221 -18.88 44.33 23.72
N LEU A 222 -18.70 45.14 24.73
CA LEU A 222 -18.19 44.69 26.02
C LEU A 222 -19.15 43.66 26.65
N GLY A 223 -18.64 42.52 27.07
CA GLY A 223 -19.45 41.43 27.61
C GLY A 223 -20.04 40.46 26.56
N MET A 224 -20.01 40.76 25.25
CA MET A 224 -20.58 39.96 24.20
C MET A 224 -19.61 39.56 23.07
N GLY A 225 -18.32 39.67 23.28
CA GLY A 225 -17.35 39.25 22.26
C GLY A 225 -16.12 40.12 22.15
N ALA A 226 -16.05 41.24 22.90
CA ALA A 226 -14.85 42.05 22.95
C ALA A 226 -13.70 41.31 23.65
N LEU A 227 -12.62 41.05 22.90
CA LEU A 227 -11.41 40.40 23.40
C LEU A 227 -10.25 41.42 23.43
N VAL A 228 -9.56 41.49 24.55
CA VAL A 228 -8.38 42.33 24.71
C VAL A 228 -7.14 41.49 24.45
N GLY A 229 -6.36 41.92 23.44
CA GLY A 229 -5.12 41.21 23.07
C GLY A 229 -5.19 40.46 21.75
N LYS A 230 -4.03 39.99 21.30
CA LYS A 230 -3.88 39.20 20.04
C LYS A 230 -3.78 37.71 20.27
N THR A 231 -3.67 37.28 21.52
CA THR A 231 -3.47 35.89 21.92
C THR A 231 -4.47 35.52 22.99
N THR A 232 -4.89 34.25 23.00
CA THR A 232 -5.72 33.67 24.06
C THR A 232 -5.11 32.36 24.57
N LEU A 233 -5.43 32.08 25.83
CA LEU A 233 -4.98 30.83 26.48
C LEU A 233 -5.90 29.69 26.08
N MET A 234 -5.36 28.70 25.40
CA MET A 234 -6.11 27.51 24.96
C MET A 234 -5.44 26.25 25.45
N ALA A 235 -6.24 25.26 25.86
CA ALA A 235 -5.77 23.95 26.27
C ALA A 235 -5.98 22.92 25.16
N GLY A 236 -5.07 21.96 25.04
CA GLY A 236 -5.25 20.77 24.21
C GLY A 236 -5.27 20.99 22.70
N GLN A 237 -4.81 22.13 22.22
CA GLN A 237 -4.77 22.47 20.79
C GLN A 237 -3.58 21.86 20.05
N LYS A 238 -2.63 21.29 20.80
CA LYS A 238 -1.40 20.72 20.29
C LYS A 238 -1.12 19.38 20.97
N LEU A 239 -0.57 18.45 20.23
CA LEU A 239 -0.11 17.16 20.76
C LEU A 239 1.39 17.22 21.04
N ASN A 240 1.80 16.78 22.20
CA ASN A 240 3.20 16.58 22.55
C ASN A 240 3.51 15.09 22.41
N ILE A 241 4.32 14.75 21.41
CA ILE A 241 4.76 13.39 21.15
C ILE A 241 6.18 13.26 21.68
N LYS A 242 6.35 12.41 22.68
CA LYS A 242 7.63 12.20 23.38
C LYS A 242 8.17 10.83 23.05
N ILE A 243 9.39 10.74 22.55
CA ILE A 243 10.11 9.50 22.30
C ILE A 243 10.90 9.18 23.55
N CYS A 244 10.76 7.96 24.09
CA CYS A 244 11.46 7.51 25.28
C CYS A 244 12.57 6.51 24.87
N PRO A 245 13.85 6.92 24.78
CA PRO A 245 14.93 5.99 24.47
C PRO A 245 15.15 5.03 25.65
N LYS A 246 15.32 3.73 25.36
CA LYS A 246 15.55 2.70 26.37
C LYS A 246 16.96 2.79 26.97
N ASP A 247 17.96 2.98 26.09
CA ASP A 247 19.38 2.98 26.43
C ASP A 247 20.11 4.18 25.85
N TYR A 248 21.34 4.43 26.33
CA TYR A 248 22.20 5.49 25.83
C TYR A 248 22.51 5.36 24.33
N ASN A 249 22.76 4.14 23.86
CA ASN A 249 23.02 3.88 22.43
C ASN A 249 21.78 4.20 21.57
N HIS A 250 20.60 3.85 22.07
CA HIS A 250 19.33 4.19 21.41
C HIS A 250 19.10 5.71 21.39
N TYR A 251 19.44 6.42 22.46
CA TYR A 251 19.42 7.89 22.47
C TYR A 251 20.31 8.49 21.38
N LEU A 252 21.54 8.01 21.23
CA LEU A 252 22.46 8.49 20.19
C LEU A 252 21.94 8.18 18.78
N ALA A 253 21.39 6.98 18.57
CA ALA A 253 20.83 6.57 17.31
C ALA A 253 19.67 7.51 16.87
N ILE A 254 18.71 7.73 17.75
CA ILE A 254 17.57 8.62 17.47
C ILE A 254 18.03 10.06 17.21
N ARG A 255 19.02 10.54 17.95
CA ARG A 255 19.54 11.90 17.80
C ARG A 255 20.13 12.18 16.44
N HIS A 256 20.79 11.18 15.85
CA HIS A 256 21.47 11.31 14.54
C HIS A 256 20.56 10.94 13.35
N ASP A 257 19.45 10.25 13.59
CA ASP A 257 18.57 9.74 12.54
C ASP A 257 17.52 10.78 12.11
N LYS A 258 17.91 11.61 11.15
CA LYS A 258 16.97 12.55 10.51
C LYS A 258 15.91 11.87 9.67
N ALA A 259 16.18 10.68 9.13
CA ALA A 259 15.23 9.94 8.32
C ALA A 259 14.08 9.45 9.20
N MET A 260 14.37 8.94 10.39
CA MET A 260 13.37 8.55 11.38
C MET A 260 12.45 9.72 11.76
N ILE A 261 13.01 10.91 11.99
CA ILE A 261 12.21 12.10 12.34
C ILE A 261 11.26 12.48 11.20
N ARG A 262 11.72 12.43 9.94
CA ARG A 262 10.88 12.70 8.76
C ARG A 262 9.79 11.63 8.57
N ALA A 263 10.14 10.37 8.77
CA ALA A 263 9.19 9.27 8.72
C ALA A 263 8.11 9.42 9.81
N LEU A 264 8.50 9.81 11.02
CA LEU A 264 7.59 10.07 12.11
C LEU A 264 6.65 11.25 11.81
N ASP A 265 7.17 12.37 11.27
CA ASP A 265 6.35 13.50 10.82
C ASP A 265 5.31 13.05 9.78
N HIS A 266 5.76 12.28 8.78
CA HIS A 266 4.88 11.76 7.74
C HIS A 266 3.76 10.88 8.31
N LEU A 267 4.10 9.94 9.20
CA LEU A 267 3.13 9.02 9.80
C LEU A 267 2.11 9.74 10.69
N VAL A 268 2.57 10.69 11.50
CA VAL A 268 1.69 11.52 12.35
C VAL A 268 0.73 12.33 11.49
N ARG A 269 1.20 12.99 10.42
CA ARG A 269 0.35 13.77 9.52
C ARG A 269 -0.62 12.91 8.72
N SER A 270 -0.19 11.72 8.29
CA SER A 270 -1.06 10.76 7.59
C SER A 270 -2.20 10.28 8.47
N TYR A 271 -1.95 10.05 9.76
CA TYR A 271 -2.96 9.57 10.71
C TYR A 271 -3.84 10.69 11.28
N MET A 272 -3.23 11.75 11.79
CA MET A 272 -3.94 12.85 12.49
C MET A 272 -4.47 13.92 11.54
N GLY A 273 -3.95 14.00 10.33
CA GLY A 273 -4.25 15.05 9.35
C GLY A 273 -3.21 16.17 9.36
N VAL A 274 -3.08 16.82 8.21
CA VAL A 274 -2.06 17.85 7.93
C VAL A 274 -2.21 19.09 8.85
N ASN A 275 -3.43 19.41 9.25
CA ASN A 275 -3.74 20.60 10.05
C ASN A 275 -3.48 20.44 11.56
N THR A 276 -3.17 19.19 12.00
CA THR A 276 -2.94 18.95 13.43
C THR A 276 -1.61 19.55 13.86
N LYS A 277 -1.66 20.39 14.88
CA LYS A 277 -0.46 20.96 15.51
C LYS A 277 0.12 19.94 16.49
N TYR A 278 1.39 19.63 16.35
CA TYR A 278 2.10 18.78 17.30
C TYR A 278 3.55 19.24 17.48
N ALA A 279 4.15 18.83 18.57
CA ALA A 279 5.58 19.00 18.84
C ALA A 279 6.21 17.66 19.19
N LEU A 280 7.41 17.47 18.69
CA LEU A 280 8.20 16.27 18.95
C LEU A 280 9.21 16.58 20.05
N TYR A 281 9.25 15.72 21.04
CA TYR A 281 10.22 15.78 22.12
C TYR A 281 10.89 14.42 22.29
N MET A 282 12.10 14.43 22.79
CA MET A 282 12.78 13.26 23.30
C MET A 282 12.84 13.34 24.82
N LYS A 283 12.25 12.37 25.52
CA LYS A 283 12.28 12.25 26.97
C LYS A 283 13.48 11.44 27.38
N VAL A 284 14.54 12.11 27.79
CA VAL A 284 15.85 11.51 28.07
C VAL A 284 16.13 11.52 29.55
N ASN A 285 16.74 10.44 30.07
CA ASN A 285 17.25 10.44 31.44
C ASN A 285 18.44 11.41 31.55
N SER A 286 18.44 12.25 32.57
CA SER A 286 19.50 13.25 32.81
C SER A 286 20.92 12.64 32.87
N GLN A 287 21.04 11.34 33.16
CA GLN A 287 22.30 10.61 33.13
C GLN A 287 22.93 10.47 31.74
N TYR A 288 22.12 10.50 30.70
CA TYR A 288 22.57 10.37 29.30
C TYR A 288 23.06 11.70 28.72
N LEU A 289 22.79 12.80 29.40
CA LEU A 289 23.15 14.13 28.90
C LEU A 289 24.62 14.42 29.23
N PRO A 290 25.45 14.68 28.21
CA PRO A 290 26.85 15.04 28.45
C PRO A 290 26.95 16.44 29.11
N ARG A 291 27.98 16.62 29.90
CA ARG A 291 28.32 17.96 30.40
C ARG A 291 28.67 18.87 29.23
N VAL A 292 28.30 20.15 29.35
CA VAL A 292 28.66 21.14 28.34
C VAL A 292 30.17 21.21 28.18
N ARG A 293 30.65 20.87 26.98
CA ARG A 293 32.04 20.99 26.57
C ARG A 293 32.09 21.64 25.18
N LEU A 294 33.02 22.54 25.00
CA LEU A 294 33.35 23.04 23.67
C LEU A 294 34.11 21.95 22.92
N SER A 295 33.62 21.58 21.75
CA SER A 295 34.24 20.58 20.88
C SER A 295 34.32 21.11 19.46
N SER A 296 35.44 20.86 18.82
CA SER A 296 35.66 21.14 17.39
C SER A 296 35.13 20.01 16.48
N HIS A 297 34.75 18.86 17.03
CA HIS A 297 34.20 17.74 16.27
C HIS A 297 32.69 17.90 16.11
N SER A 298 32.20 17.88 14.86
CA SER A 298 30.78 18.06 14.51
C SER A 298 29.85 17.03 15.18
N ASP A 299 30.32 15.78 15.30
CA ASP A 299 29.51 14.66 15.82
C ASP A 299 29.30 14.70 17.33
N SER A 300 30.24 15.32 18.08
CA SER A 300 30.17 15.51 19.52
C SER A 300 29.75 16.92 19.92
N ALA A 301 29.51 17.82 18.96
CA ALA A 301 29.17 19.21 19.22
C ALA A 301 27.80 19.32 19.88
N LEU A 302 27.74 20.06 20.99
CA LEU A 302 26.50 20.37 21.68
C LEU A 302 25.88 21.63 21.07
N ARG A 303 24.59 21.56 20.77
CA ARG A 303 23.84 22.69 20.21
C ARG A 303 23.04 23.39 21.32
N ILE A 304 23.17 24.69 21.39
CA ILE A 304 22.40 25.56 22.33
C ILE A 304 20.92 25.44 21.97
N GLY A 305 20.08 25.21 22.98
CA GLY A 305 18.63 25.01 22.78
C GLY A 305 18.20 23.61 22.42
N GLN A 306 19.12 22.70 22.10
CA GLN A 306 18.80 21.32 21.73
C GLN A 306 19.44 20.28 22.66
N SER A 307 20.74 20.37 22.90
CA SER A 307 21.49 19.36 23.64
C SER A 307 22.45 19.90 24.69
N ALA A 308 22.53 21.22 24.83
CA ALA A 308 23.41 21.86 25.80
C ALA A 308 22.66 22.13 27.11
N TRP A 309 23.05 21.46 28.19
CA TRP A 309 22.48 21.64 29.55
C TRP A 309 23.53 22.17 30.50
N MET A 310 23.24 23.32 31.07
CA MET A 310 24.22 24.03 31.95
C MET A 310 24.37 23.38 33.32
N ASN A 311 23.36 22.68 33.84
CA ASN A 311 23.41 22.15 35.20
C ASN A 311 22.97 20.67 35.25
N ASN A 312 23.93 19.78 35.45
CA ASN A 312 23.72 18.35 35.50
C ASN A 312 23.91 17.75 36.92
N GLN A 313 24.02 18.60 37.96
CA GLN A 313 24.45 18.06 39.25
C GLN A 313 23.34 17.73 40.25
N THR A 314 22.10 18.21 40.05
CA THR A 314 21.14 18.22 41.16
C THR A 314 20.13 17.08 41.16
N ASN A 315 19.89 16.34 40.07
CA ASN A 315 18.97 15.21 40.14
C ASN A 315 19.23 14.16 39.07
N ARG A 316 20.03 13.14 39.44
CA ARG A 316 20.38 12.00 38.54
C ARG A 316 19.20 11.11 38.09
N ARG A 317 17.99 11.35 38.55
CA ARG A 317 16.79 10.57 38.25
C ARG A 317 15.69 11.34 37.53
N GLN A 318 15.90 12.60 37.18
CA GLN A 318 14.91 13.36 36.44
C GLN A 318 15.05 13.14 34.95
N PHE A 319 13.89 12.96 34.29
CA PHE A 319 13.80 12.98 32.82
C PHE A 319 13.77 14.42 32.33
N VAL A 320 14.43 14.65 31.23
CA VAL A 320 14.49 15.94 30.56
C VAL A 320 13.87 15.81 29.19
N GLU A 321 13.04 16.77 28.80
CA GLU A 321 12.41 16.82 27.50
C GLU A 321 13.20 17.73 26.56
N MET A 322 13.70 17.14 25.48
CA MET A 322 14.47 17.85 24.46
C MET A 322 13.63 18.00 23.19
N PRO A 323 13.46 19.22 22.66
CA PRO A 323 12.74 19.38 21.40
C PRO A 323 13.51 18.76 20.23
N LEU A 324 12.80 18.02 19.41
CA LEU A 324 13.30 17.50 18.12
C LEU A 324 12.81 18.43 17.03
N THR A 325 13.71 19.15 16.39
CA THR A 325 13.39 20.06 15.28
C THR A 325 13.43 19.31 13.96
N LEU A 326 12.37 19.47 13.18
CA LEU A 326 12.33 19.11 11.77
C LEU A 326 13.18 20.16 11.01
N SER A 327 14.47 19.90 10.88
CA SER A 327 15.37 20.79 10.11
C SER A 327 15.82 20.14 8.82
#